data_dc68403f0307a9f4e4d708abd6c281c9
#
_entry.id   dc68403f0307a9f4e4d708abd6c281c9
#
_cell.length_a   1.000
_cell.length_b   1.000
_cell.length_c   1.000
_cell.angle_alpha   90.00
_cell.angle_beta   90.00
_cell.angle_gamma   90.00
#
_symmetry.space_group_name_H-M   'P 1'
#
loop_
_entity.id
_entity.type
_entity.pdbx_description
1 polymer ?
#
loop_
_entity_poly.entity_id
_entity_poly.type
_entity_poly.pdbx_seq_one_letter_code
_entity_poly.pdbx_strand_id
1 'polypeptide(L)'
;MRRISLYTLAAAAVMTFGACTTFDCPLYNKVYAKVKLAGDVKTLADTLSVSIPRNMDDDGSDTVVINRLTATDSLSLPMSYQRDEDIYLFCISQYKTGVKTTDTVWVEKQNLPHFESVDCNPAMFHTIKGVRTTHHAIDSIKINNDKVTYNDTKPHFLLYLKERNY
;
A
#
# COMPACT_ATOMS: atom_id res chain seq x y z
N MET A 1 12.24 -34.80 55.60
CA MET A 1 12.86 -34.80 54.25
C MET A 1 11.85 -35.03 53.09
N ARG A 2 10.91 -35.97 53.22
CA ARG A 2 9.97 -36.33 52.13
C ARG A 2 8.93 -35.22 51.80
N ARG A 3 8.55 -34.39 52.75
CA ARG A 3 7.58 -33.27 52.53
C ARG A 3 8.19 -32.04 51.84
N ILE A 4 9.46 -31.76 52.09
CA ILE A 4 10.19 -30.65 51.48
C ILE A 4 10.39 -30.94 49.97
N SER A 5 10.68 -32.19 49.61
CA SER A 5 10.83 -32.62 48.21
C SER A 5 9.52 -32.49 47.40
N LEU A 6 8.36 -32.67 48.04
CA LEU A 6 7.07 -32.53 47.37
C LEU A 6 6.74 -31.07 47.07
N TYR A 7 7.06 -30.14 47.97
CA TYR A 7 6.86 -28.70 47.74
C TYR A 7 7.79 -28.10 46.72
N THR A 8 9.04 -28.57 46.63
CA THR A 8 9.98 -28.14 45.61
C THR A 8 9.58 -28.66 44.24
N LEU A 9 9.04 -29.86 44.11
CA LEU A 9 8.51 -30.39 42.87
C LEU A 9 7.26 -29.64 42.39
N ALA A 10 6.34 -29.30 43.32
CA ALA A 10 5.16 -28.53 43.02
C ALA A 10 5.49 -27.09 42.60
N ALA A 11 6.46 -26.43 43.24
CA ALA A 11 6.92 -25.10 42.86
C ALA A 11 7.59 -25.08 41.50
N ALA A 12 8.38 -26.09 41.15
CA ALA A 12 9.00 -26.23 39.82
C ALA A 12 7.95 -26.43 38.71
N ALA A 13 6.88 -27.20 38.99
CA ALA A 13 5.79 -27.42 38.02
C ALA A 13 4.97 -26.14 37.75
N VAL A 14 4.80 -25.25 38.73
CA VAL A 14 4.07 -23.98 38.54
C VAL A 14 4.86 -22.97 37.70
N MET A 15 6.19 -23.00 37.72
CA MET A 15 7.03 -22.09 36.92
C MET A 15 7.05 -22.43 35.44
N THR A 16 6.65 -23.63 35.02
CA THR A 16 6.65 -24.02 33.58
C THR A 16 5.43 -23.57 32.80
N PHE A 17 4.38 -23.07 33.46
CA PHE A 17 3.13 -22.63 32.81
C PHE A 17 3.10 -21.13 32.45
N GLY A 18 4.16 -20.37 32.74
CA GLY A 18 4.20 -18.91 32.55
C GLY A 18 4.73 -18.40 31.23
N ALA A 19 5.08 -19.27 30.29
CA ALA A 19 5.70 -18.86 29.01
C ALA A 19 4.71 -18.87 27.83
N CYS A 20 3.50 -18.33 28.02
CA CYS A 20 2.71 -17.90 26.87
C CYS A 20 3.21 -16.52 26.44
N THR A 21 4.15 -16.46 25.52
CA THR A 21 4.44 -15.23 24.78
C THR A 21 3.27 -15.03 23.83
N THR A 22 2.32 -14.16 24.18
CA THR A 22 1.32 -13.66 23.24
C THR A 22 2.06 -12.78 22.24
N PHE A 23 2.32 -13.31 21.05
CA PHE A 23 2.79 -12.49 19.93
C PHE A 23 1.61 -11.65 19.46
N ASP A 24 1.72 -10.33 19.55
CA ASP A 24 0.76 -9.42 18.95
C ASP A 24 1.01 -9.42 17.43
N CYS A 25 0.23 -10.24 16.72
CA CYS A 25 0.26 -10.21 15.25
C CYS A 25 -0.28 -8.87 14.73
N PRO A 26 0.31 -8.30 13.68
CA PRO A 26 -0.23 -7.10 13.06
C PRO A 26 -1.69 -7.32 12.64
N LEU A 27 -2.58 -6.43 13.08
CA LEU A 27 -4.01 -6.49 12.74
C LEU A 27 -4.24 -6.32 11.22
N TYR A 28 -3.31 -5.68 10.53
CA TYR A 28 -3.38 -5.40 9.10
C TYR A 28 -2.12 -5.91 8.40
N ASN A 29 -2.28 -6.93 7.59
CA ASN A 29 -1.18 -7.51 6.78
C ASN A 29 -1.00 -6.79 5.44
N LYS A 30 -1.84 -5.78 5.13
CA LYS A 30 -1.79 -5.06 3.87
C LYS A 30 -0.86 -3.87 3.97
N VAL A 31 0.05 -3.77 3.01
CA VAL A 31 0.89 -2.59 2.82
C VAL A 31 0.40 -1.77 1.62
N TYR A 32 0.64 -0.47 1.64
CA TYR A 32 0.18 0.46 0.62
C TYR A 32 1.34 1.30 0.13
N ALA A 33 1.44 1.46 -1.18
CA ALA A 33 2.38 2.42 -1.75
C ALA A 33 1.84 3.85 -1.56
N LYS A 34 2.58 4.68 -0.84
CA LYS A 34 2.24 6.08 -0.59
C LYS A 34 2.69 6.93 -1.75
N VAL A 35 1.78 7.70 -2.32
CA VAL A 35 2.02 8.68 -3.38
C VAL A 35 1.84 10.07 -2.80
N LYS A 36 2.77 10.98 -3.06
CA LYS A 36 2.68 12.39 -2.68
C LYS A 36 2.75 13.26 -3.92
N LEU A 37 1.88 14.26 -3.99
CA LEU A 37 1.93 15.29 -5.02
C LEU A 37 3.17 16.16 -4.83
N ALA A 38 3.83 16.48 -5.93
CA ALA A 38 5.04 17.28 -5.97
C ALA A 38 5.03 18.25 -7.17
N GLY A 39 5.97 19.18 -7.20
CA GLY A 39 6.04 20.20 -8.25
C GLY A 39 5.11 21.37 -7.95
N ASP A 40 4.51 21.92 -8.98
CA ASP A 40 3.68 23.13 -8.90
C ASP A 40 2.28 22.81 -8.35
N VAL A 41 1.73 21.63 -8.67
CA VAL A 41 0.45 21.13 -8.14
C VAL A 41 0.70 20.31 -6.87
N LYS A 42 0.71 20.96 -5.71
CA LYS A 42 0.97 20.30 -4.42
C LYS A 42 -0.29 19.74 -3.75
N THR A 43 -1.45 20.15 -4.19
CA THR A 43 -2.75 19.73 -3.66
C THR A 43 -3.71 19.54 -4.81
N LEU A 44 -4.53 18.50 -4.76
CA LEU A 44 -5.54 18.23 -5.78
C LEU A 44 -6.62 19.32 -5.73
N ALA A 45 -6.69 20.13 -6.77
CA ALA A 45 -7.82 21.04 -7.02
C ALA A 45 -8.96 20.30 -7.77
N ASP A 46 -8.59 19.35 -8.60
CA ASP A 46 -9.48 18.47 -9.36
C ASP A 46 -9.86 17.22 -8.56
N THR A 47 -10.79 16.43 -9.06
CA THR A 47 -11.19 15.17 -8.45
C THR A 47 -10.44 14.02 -9.09
N LEU A 48 -9.74 13.22 -8.29
CA LEU A 48 -9.02 12.01 -8.71
C LEU A 48 -9.80 10.76 -8.30
N SER A 49 -10.02 9.88 -9.26
CA SER A 49 -10.43 8.48 -9.01
C SER A 49 -9.35 7.55 -9.54
N VAL A 50 -9.07 6.49 -8.80
CA VAL A 50 -8.11 5.47 -9.22
C VAL A 50 -8.81 4.13 -9.28
N SER A 51 -8.66 3.43 -10.41
CA SER A 51 -9.15 2.07 -10.58
C SER A 51 -8.03 1.13 -11.04
N ILE A 52 -8.26 -0.15 -10.82
CA ILE A 52 -7.40 -1.25 -11.27
C ILE A 52 -8.17 -1.96 -12.37
N PRO A 53 -7.62 -2.10 -13.59
CA PRO A 53 -8.28 -2.82 -14.66
C PRO A 53 -8.43 -4.28 -14.27
N ARG A 54 -9.61 -4.84 -14.48
CA ARG A 54 -9.86 -6.26 -14.38
C ARG A 54 -9.31 -6.97 -15.62
N ASN A 55 -8.92 -8.23 -15.48
CA ASN A 55 -8.46 -9.01 -16.63
C ASN A 55 -9.52 -8.99 -17.73
N MET A 56 -9.07 -8.91 -18.99
CA MET A 56 -9.94 -8.82 -20.17
C MET A 56 -10.92 -10.00 -20.34
N ASP A 57 -10.74 -11.07 -19.55
CA ASP A 57 -11.59 -12.28 -19.58
C ASP A 57 -12.85 -12.17 -18.69
N ASP A 58 -12.95 -11.12 -17.88
CA ASP A 58 -14.12 -10.85 -17.04
C ASP A 58 -14.95 -9.71 -17.66
N ASP A 59 -16.18 -9.50 -17.25
CA ASP A 59 -17.18 -8.55 -17.79
C ASP A 59 -16.71 -7.08 -18.01
N GLY A 60 -15.40 -6.85 -17.93
CA GLY A 60 -14.74 -5.60 -18.30
C GLY A 60 -14.90 -4.44 -17.31
N SER A 61 -15.41 -4.67 -16.10
CA SER A 61 -15.54 -3.61 -15.11
C SER A 61 -14.27 -3.43 -14.27
N ASP A 62 -13.71 -2.21 -14.28
CA ASP A 62 -12.57 -1.83 -13.44
C ASP A 62 -12.95 -1.79 -11.95
N THR A 63 -12.03 -2.21 -11.09
CA THR A 63 -12.22 -2.09 -9.64
C THR A 63 -11.76 -0.72 -9.17
N VAL A 64 -12.69 0.11 -8.69
CA VAL A 64 -12.37 1.43 -8.11
C VAL A 64 -11.76 1.25 -6.72
N VAL A 65 -10.50 1.67 -6.55
CA VAL A 65 -9.76 1.61 -5.28
C VAL A 65 -9.72 2.95 -4.56
N ILE A 66 -9.81 4.05 -5.30
CA ILE A 66 -9.95 5.40 -4.76
C ILE A 66 -11.07 6.09 -5.53
N ASN A 67 -12.08 6.57 -4.81
CA ASN A 67 -13.23 7.21 -5.41
C ASN A 67 -13.30 8.69 -5.05
N ARG A 68 -13.20 9.56 -6.07
CA ARG A 68 -13.42 11.01 -5.99
C ARG A 68 -12.62 11.73 -4.89
N LEU A 69 -11.34 11.44 -4.82
CA LEU A 69 -10.41 12.12 -3.91
C LEU A 69 -10.18 13.56 -4.38
N THR A 70 -10.23 14.53 -3.46
CA THR A 70 -10.01 15.95 -3.73
C THR A 70 -9.38 16.63 -2.51
N ALA A 71 -8.83 17.83 -2.67
CA ALA A 71 -8.27 18.65 -1.60
C ALA A 71 -7.22 17.93 -0.74
N THR A 72 -6.43 17.04 -1.33
CA THR A 72 -5.37 16.30 -0.65
C THR A 72 -4.04 16.44 -1.38
N ASP A 73 -2.95 16.21 -0.67
CA ASP A 73 -1.59 16.20 -1.19
C ASP A 73 -1.02 14.78 -1.37
N SER A 74 -1.75 13.78 -0.92
CA SER A 74 -1.26 12.39 -0.89
C SER A 74 -2.39 11.37 -1.01
N LEU A 75 -2.02 10.16 -1.43
CA LEU A 75 -2.91 9.01 -1.54
C LEU A 75 -2.14 7.71 -1.29
N SER A 76 -2.87 6.63 -1.02
CA SER A 76 -2.31 5.31 -0.79
C SER A 76 -2.87 4.31 -1.80
N LEU A 77 -1.99 3.61 -2.51
CA LEU A 77 -2.34 2.63 -3.51
C LEU A 77 -2.20 1.21 -2.94
N PRO A 78 -3.24 0.37 -3.01
CA PRO A 78 -3.12 -1.04 -2.68
C PRO A 78 -2.24 -1.73 -3.72
N MET A 79 -1.38 -2.66 -3.30
CA MET A 79 -0.50 -3.42 -4.18
C MET A 79 -0.92 -4.88 -4.23
N SER A 80 -0.81 -5.50 -5.41
CA SER A 80 -1.11 -6.93 -5.61
C SER A 80 -0.04 -7.80 -4.97
N TYR A 81 -0.46 -8.90 -4.35
CA TYR A 81 0.46 -9.88 -3.76
C TYR A 81 1.02 -10.89 -4.77
N GLN A 82 0.38 -11.02 -5.92
CA GLN A 82 0.68 -12.06 -6.90
C GLN A 82 1.34 -11.53 -8.17
N ARG A 83 1.00 -10.30 -8.58
CA ARG A 83 1.49 -9.72 -9.82
C ARG A 83 2.82 -9.02 -9.60
N ASP A 84 3.71 -9.11 -10.57
CA ASP A 84 4.99 -8.38 -10.59
C ASP A 84 4.85 -6.97 -11.18
N GLU A 85 3.75 -6.69 -11.86
CA GLU A 85 3.36 -5.35 -12.32
C GLU A 85 1.93 -5.05 -11.91
N ASP A 86 1.72 -3.91 -11.24
CA ASP A 86 0.41 -3.35 -10.94
C ASP A 86 0.08 -2.25 -11.95
N ILE A 87 -1.18 -2.23 -12.40
CA ILE A 87 -1.69 -1.24 -13.34
C ILE A 87 -2.80 -0.44 -12.65
N TYR A 88 -2.66 0.88 -12.68
CA TYR A 88 -3.64 1.81 -12.12
C TYR A 88 -4.11 2.80 -13.20
N LEU A 89 -5.41 3.03 -13.26
CA LEU A 89 -6.03 4.04 -14.11
C LEU A 89 -6.34 5.27 -13.24
N PHE A 90 -5.64 6.37 -13.48
CA PHE A 90 -5.79 7.64 -12.78
C PHE A 90 -6.74 8.52 -13.59
N CYS A 91 -8.01 8.57 -13.22
CA CYS A 91 -9.02 9.41 -13.86
C CYS A 91 -9.13 10.74 -13.10
N ILE A 92 -8.66 11.82 -13.70
CA ILE A 92 -8.76 13.17 -13.17
C ILE A 92 -9.92 13.89 -13.84
N SER A 93 -10.90 14.30 -13.04
CA SER A 93 -12.08 15.06 -13.47
C SER A 93 -11.91 16.52 -13.05
N GLN A 94 -11.88 17.42 -14.03
CA GLN A 94 -11.76 18.86 -13.81
C GLN A 94 -12.95 19.39 -13.02
N TYR A 95 -12.68 20.11 -11.95
CA TYR A 95 -13.72 20.65 -11.06
C TYR A 95 -14.70 21.59 -11.79
N LYS A 96 -14.19 22.49 -12.65
CA LYS A 96 -15.03 23.51 -13.33
C LYS A 96 -15.75 22.98 -14.57
N THR A 97 -15.11 22.14 -15.36
CA THR A 97 -15.62 21.72 -16.68
C THR A 97 -16.21 20.32 -16.69
N GLY A 98 -15.87 19.48 -15.67
CA GLY A 98 -16.23 18.07 -15.62
C GLY A 98 -15.49 17.20 -16.64
N VAL A 99 -14.57 17.77 -17.42
CA VAL A 99 -13.76 17.02 -18.41
C VAL A 99 -12.89 16.02 -17.67
N LYS A 100 -12.95 14.76 -18.14
CA LYS A 100 -12.20 13.65 -17.57
C LYS A 100 -10.97 13.36 -18.44
N THR A 101 -9.84 13.15 -17.79
CA THR A 101 -8.59 12.73 -18.41
C THR A 101 -8.06 11.51 -17.66
N THR A 102 -7.76 10.43 -18.36
CA THR A 102 -7.27 9.21 -17.74
C THR A 102 -5.83 8.96 -18.15
N ASP A 103 -4.97 8.75 -17.16
CA ASP A 103 -3.62 8.24 -17.33
C ASP A 103 -3.51 6.83 -16.78
N THR A 104 -2.71 6.00 -17.44
CA THR A 104 -2.36 4.67 -16.97
C THR A 104 -0.99 4.74 -16.30
N VAL A 105 -0.89 4.21 -15.09
CA VAL A 105 0.35 4.09 -14.33
C VAL A 105 0.66 2.61 -14.15
N TRP A 106 1.84 2.20 -14.55
CA TRP A 106 2.36 0.84 -14.36
C TRP A 106 3.47 0.89 -13.31
N VAL A 107 3.37 -0.01 -12.34
CA VAL A 107 4.35 -0.14 -11.25
C VAL A 107 4.92 -1.55 -11.28
N GLU A 108 6.16 -1.67 -11.73
CA GLU A 108 6.92 -2.91 -11.68
C GLU A 108 7.50 -3.11 -10.29
N LYS A 109 7.35 -4.31 -9.73
CA LYS A 109 7.77 -4.62 -8.36
C LYS A 109 8.14 -6.07 -8.17
N GLN A 110 8.87 -6.33 -7.10
CA GLN A 110 9.11 -7.66 -6.56
C GLN A 110 8.31 -7.83 -5.28
N ASN A 111 7.59 -8.96 -5.18
CA ASN A 111 6.84 -9.33 -3.98
C ASN A 111 7.75 -10.12 -3.03
N LEU A 112 7.76 -9.75 -1.75
CA LEU A 112 8.61 -10.32 -0.72
C LEU A 112 7.74 -10.75 0.47
N PRO A 113 7.48 -12.06 0.67
CA PRO A 113 6.77 -12.51 1.85
C PRO A 113 7.53 -12.15 3.13
N HIS A 114 6.81 -11.58 4.09
CA HIS A 114 7.34 -11.19 5.38
C HIS A 114 6.56 -11.88 6.51
N PHE A 115 7.27 -12.53 7.42
CA PHE A 115 6.73 -13.25 8.56
C PHE A 115 7.21 -12.59 9.84
N GLU A 116 6.30 -12.06 10.65
CA GLU A 116 6.61 -11.55 12.00
C GLU A 116 6.85 -12.73 12.97
N SER A 117 6.05 -13.78 12.85
CA SER A 117 6.11 -15.00 13.64
C SER A 117 5.51 -16.15 12.86
N VAL A 118 5.79 -17.39 13.29
CA VAL A 118 5.19 -18.59 12.72
C VAL A 118 3.67 -18.67 12.95
N ASP A 119 3.17 -17.97 13.97
CA ASP A 119 1.76 -17.94 14.33
C ASP A 119 0.98 -16.79 13.65
N CYS A 120 1.68 -15.88 12.96
CA CYS A 120 1.07 -14.74 12.30
C CYS A 120 0.87 -14.99 10.80
N ASN A 121 -0.23 -14.46 10.25
CA ASN A 121 -0.41 -14.45 8.81
C ASN A 121 0.69 -13.63 8.14
N PRO A 122 1.31 -14.14 7.06
CA PRO A 122 2.35 -13.40 6.36
C PRO A 122 1.80 -12.11 5.74
N ALA A 123 2.61 -11.06 5.80
CA ALA A 123 2.41 -9.87 4.99
C ALA A 123 3.18 -9.98 3.67
N MET A 124 2.78 -9.20 2.69
CA MET A 124 3.53 -9.07 1.45
C MET A 124 4.16 -7.69 1.39
N PHE A 125 5.48 -7.62 1.58
CA PHE A 125 6.26 -6.41 1.31
C PHE A 125 6.60 -6.35 -0.18
N HIS A 126 6.95 -5.16 -0.65
CA HIS A 126 7.29 -4.99 -2.05
C HIS A 126 8.56 -4.17 -2.20
N THR A 127 9.33 -4.48 -3.25
CA THR A 127 10.41 -3.61 -3.71
C THR A 127 10.06 -3.11 -5.09
N ILE A 128 9.85 -1.81 -5.23
CA ILE A 128 9.54 -1.15 -6.50
C ILE A 128 10.77 -1.20 -7.39
N LYS A 129 10.61 -1.67 -8.63
CA LYS A 129 11.68 -1.79 -9.63
C LYS A 129 11.60 -0.71 -10.69
N GLY A 130 10.38 -0.31 -11.04
CA GLY A 130 10.13 0.68 -12.06
C GLY A 130 8.76 1.29 -11.94
N VAL A 131 8.60 2.48 -12.53
CA VAL A 131 7.31 3.13 -12.70
C VAL A 131 7.28 3.84 -14.04
N ARG A 132 6.17 3.74 -14.76
CA ARG A 132 5.92 4.45 -16.03
C ARG A 132 4.47 4.91 -16.06
N THR A 133 4.19 5.92 -16.87
CA THR A 133 2.85 6.47 -17.01
C THR A 133 2.62 6.95 -18.43
N THR A 134 1.37 7.05 -18.84
CA THR A 134 0.96 7.93 -19.93
C THR A 134 1.03 9.37 -19.44
N HIS A 135 1.07 10.33 -20.36
CA HIS A 135 1.35 11.73 -20.05
C HIS A 135 0.20 12.66 -20.48
N HIS A 136 -1.07 12.31 -20.15
CA HIS A 136 -2.21 13.17 -20.47
C HIS A 136 -2.37 14.29 -19.42
N ALA A 137 -2.63 13.93 -18.18
CA ALA A 137 -2.74 14.84 -17.03
C ALA A 137 -1.54 14.74 -16.08
N ILE A 138 -0.90 13.56 -16.05
CA ILE A 138 0.35 13.34 -15.32
C ILE A 138 1.50 13.88 -16.16
N ASP A 139 2.34 14.71 -15.56
CA ASP A 139 3.61 15.12 -16.16
C ASP A 139 4.66 14.03 -15.99
N SER A 140 4.88 13.63 -14.75
CA SER A 140 5.82 12.57 -14.42
C SER A 140 5.49 11.91 -13.07
N ILE A 141 6.03 10.71 -12.86
CA ILE A 141 6.00 10.01 -11.58
C ILE A 141 7.40 9.48 -11.30
N LYS A 142 7.91 9.69 -10.07
CA LYS A 142 9.26 9.31 -9.69
C LYS A 142 9.24 8.42 -8.44
N ILE A 143 10.12 7.41 -8.43
CA ILE A 143 10.36 6.60 -7.24
C ILE A 143 11.18 7.43 -6.26
N ASN A 144 10.69 7.58 -5.03
CA ASN A 144 11.37 8.27 -3.93
C ASN A 144 11.84 7.29 -2.86
N ASN A 145 11.07 6.23 -2.59
CA ASN A 145 11.44 5.12 -1.73
C ASN A 145 10.99 3.82 -2.42
N ASP A 146 11.90 2.91 -2.66
CA ASP A 146 11.64 1.67 -3.39
C ASP A 146 11.06 0.55 -2.52
N LYS A 147 11.17 0.63 -1.19
CA LYS A 147 10.71 -0.40 -0.26
C LYS A 147 9.36 -0.04 0.34
N VAL A 148 8.37 -0.93 0.17
CA VAL A 148 7.02 -0.79 0.70
C VAL A 148 6.82 -1.78 1.83
N THR A 149 6.70 -1.25 3.05
CA THR A 149 6.59 -1.99 4.31
C THR A 149 5.45 -1.43 5.19
N TYR A 150 5.30 -1.89 6.43
CA TYR A 150 4.28 -1.37 7.35
C TYR A 150 4.52 0.08 7.81
N ASN A 151 5.78 0.44 8.07
CA ASN A 151 6.14 1.62 8.85
C ASN A 151 6.79 2.72 8.00
N ASP A 152 6.43 2.78 6.72
CA ASP A 152 7.02 3.78 5.83
C ASP A 152 6.54 5.18 6.19
N THR A 153 7.47 6.04 6.58
CA THR A 153 7.21 7.46 6.87
C THR A 153 7.36 8.35 5.64
N LYS A 154 8.13 7.88 4.65
CA LYS A 154 8.37 8.60 3.39
C LYS A 154 7.41 8.12 2.30
N PRO A 155 6.98 8.99 1.38
CA PRO A 155 6.23 8.57 0.21
C PRO A 155 7.12 7.71 -0.70
N HIS A 156 6.51 6.71 -1.33
CA HIS A 156 7.16 5.82 -2.29
C HIS A 156 7.29 6.49 -3.65
N PHE A 157 6.25 7.24 -4.03
CA PHE A 157 6.20 7.97 -5.29
C PHE A 157 5.99 9.46 -5.07
N LEU A 158 6.66 10.25 -5.92
CA LEU A 158 6.37 11.67 -6.14
C LEU A 158 5.64 11.80 -7.47
N LEU A 159 4.41 12.29 -7.43
CA LEU A 159 3.53 12.47 -8.57
C LEU A 159 3.50 13.95 -8.96
N TYR A 160 3.87 14.23 -10.19
CA TYR A 160 3.85 15.55 -10.79
C TYR A 160 2.68 15.63 -11.76
N LEU A 161 1.75 16.51 -11.49
CA LEU A 161 0.63 16.78 -12.38
C LEU A 161 0.94 17.99 -13.25
N LYS A 162 0.43 17.98 -14.48
CA LYS A 162 0.48 19.17 -15.36
C LYS A 162 -0.37 20.27 -14.75
N GLU A 163 0.16 21.49 -14.75
CA GLU A 163 -0.65 22.66 -14.44
C GLU A 163 -1.79 22.79 -15.44
N ARG A 164 -2.95 23.11 -14.92
CA ARG A 164 -4.15 23.37 -15.72
C ARG A 164 -4.57 24.81 -15.53
N ASN A 165 -4.52 25.56 -16.61
CA ASN A 165 -5.10 26.90 -16.66
C ASN A 165 -6.61 26.74 -16.87
N TYR A 166 -7.40 27.20 -15.91
CA TYR A 166 -8.86 27.22 -15.99
C TYR A 166 -9.35 28.57 -16.57
#